data_eeda5c594b4f0868ea00e886ada3f276
#
_entry.id   eeda5c594b4f0868ea00e886ada3f276
#
_cell.length_a   1.000
_cell.length_b   1.000
_cell.length_c   1.000
_cell.angle_alpha   90.00
_cell.angle_beta   90.00
_cell.angle_gamma   90.00
#
_symmetry.space_group_name_H-M   'P 1'
#
loop_
_entity.id
_entity.type
_entity.pdbx_description
1 polymer ?
#
loop_
_entity_poly.entity_id
_entity_poly.type
_entity_poly.pdbx_seq_one_letter_code
_entity_poly.pdbx_strand_id
1 'polypeptide(L)'
;MALTAVRAAQRIGRAPLSRLDALFNRLYSWRYNPLYHSGALVVGCFVVLCATGLYLILFYRIGSPYASVERIANQPFTGRWIRTLHRYVSDLAIVAALVHALRMGVQDRAWGPRALAWVSGVVLFSVFLVCGWTGSVMVWDSQALLMAAEGARLIDVFPIFSVPISRTFVGERPMPSAFFFLNLFAHIAIPVGILLILWIHVSRLARTYLMPPKQLFWGMVGVFTALAIVWPAVLGPEADPLMPPADTAVDLFYGFWLPVSRAIGPGAMWLALLGVSGLVVAVPWMTKPYTSQNKTPSFVDPRFCTGCEQCYHDCPYEAISRVARVDDRPYTVGLVDPAKCV
;
A
#
# COMPACT_ATOMS: atom_id res chain seq x y z
N MET A 1 1.51 -30.68 -5.99
CA MET A 1 0.17 -30.06 -5.95
C MET A 1 0.19 -28.55 -5.69
N ALA A 2 0.87 -28.04 -4.67
CA ALA A 2 0.89 -26.58 -4.39
C ALA A 2 1.45 -25.72 -5.53
N LEU A 3 2.55 -26.12 -6.16
CA LEU A 3 3.17 -25.43 -7.32
C LEU A 3 2.24 -25.37 -8.55
N THR A 4 1.44 -26.39 -8.79
CA THR A 4 0.46 -26.41 -9.89
C THR A 4 -0.70 -25.46 -9.63
N ALA A 5 -1.17 -25.36 -8.38
CA ALA A 5 -2.24 -24.45 -7.98
C ALA A 5 -1.80 -22.97 -8.11
N VAL A 6 -0.60 -22.61 -7.65
CA VAL A 6 -0.06 -21.24 -7.77
C VAL A 6 0.11 -20.85 -9.24
N ARG A 7 0.64 -21.73 -10.09
CA ARG A 7 0.76 -21.47 -11.53
C ARG A 7 -0.60 -21.35 -12.23
N ALA A 8 -1.58 -22.13 -11.81
CA ALA A 8 -2.95 -22.01 -12.32
C ALA A 8 -3.55 -20.64 -11.94
N ALA A 9 -3.42 -20.22 -10.68
CA ALA A 9 -3.85 -18.91 -10.22
C ALA A 9 -3.16 -17.75 -10.98
N GLN A 10 -1.86 -17.86 -11.24
CA GLN A 10 -1.14 -16.86 -12.05
C GLN A 10 -1.68 -16.80 -13.50
N ARG A 11 -1.93 -17.94 -14.13
CA ARG A 11 -2.52 -17.96 -15.50
C ARG A 11 -3.90 -17.34 -15.53
N ILE A 12 -4.75 -17.66 -14.54
CA ILE A 12 -6.11 -17.11 -14.43
C ILE A 12 -6.04 -15.58 -14.22
N GLY A 13 -5.12 -15.10 -13.37
CA GLY A 13 -4.96 -13.66 -13.09
C GLY A 13 -4.32 -12.87 -14.25
N ARG A 14 -3.49 -13.51 -15.09
CA ARG A 14 -2.82 -12.83 -16.23
C ARG A 14 -3.80 -12.33 -17.29
N ALA A 15 -4.80 -13.11 -17.64
CA ALA A 15 -5.73 -12.76 -18.73
C ALA A 15 -6.51 -11.46 -18.44
N PRO A 16 -7.18 -11.28 -17.27
CA PRO A 16 -7.87 -10.03 -16.97
C PRO A 16 -6.88 -8.86 -16.82
N LEU A 17 -5.74 -9.08 -16.17
CA LEU A 17 -4.73 -8.03 -15.99
C LEU A 17 -4.16 -7.53 -17.32
N SER A 18 -3.85 -8.44 -18.26
CA SER A 18 -3.34 -8.06 -19.58
C SER A 18 -4.40 -7.32 -20.42
N ARG A 19 -5.67 -7.66 -20.27
CA ARG A 19 -6.78 -6.93 -20.93
C ARG A 19 -6.92 -5.51 -20.38
N LEU A 20 -6.83 -5.36 -19.04
CA LEU A 20 -6.84 -4.04 -18.41
C LEU A 20 -5.62 -3.21 -18.81
N ASP A 21 -4.41 -3.79 -18.80
CA ASP A 21 -3.22 -3.11 -19.30
C ASP A 21 -3.36 -2.67 -20.75
N ALA A 22 -3.89 -3.52 -21.62
CA ALA A 22 -4.13 -3.19 -23.03
C ALA A 22 -5.13 -2.04 -23.19
N LEU A 23 -6.20 -2.03 -22.39
CA LEU A 23 -7.18 -0.95 -22.35
C LEU A 23 -6.54 0.37 -21.92
N PHE A 24 -5.83 0.39 -20.77
CA PHE A 24 -5.18 1.59 -20.28
C PHE A 24 -4.05 2.06 -21.21
N ASN A 25 -3.29 1.14 -21.82
CA ASN A 25 -2.27 1.49 -22.79
C ASN A 25 -2.86 2.11 -24.08
N ARG A 26 -4.07 1.70 -24.47
CA ARG A 26 -4.79 2.29 -25.60
C ARG A 26 -5.28 3.71 -25.28
N LEU A 27 -5.74 3.95 -24.03
CA LEU A 27 -6.30 5.23 -23.60
C LEU A 27 -5.19 6.25 -23.27
N TYR A 28 -4.13 5.82 -22.59
CA TYR A 28 -3.14 6.72 -21.95
C TYR A 28 -1.69 6.46 -22.38
N SER A 29 -1.41 5.48 -23.25
CA SER A 29 -0.08 4.93 -23.45
C SER A 29 0.48 4.25 -22.18
N TRP A 30 1.42 3.32 -22.33
CA TRP A 30 2.07 2.65 -21.19
C TRP A 30 2.76 3.66 -20.24
N ARG A 31 3.23 4.79 -20.78
CA ARG A 31 3.91 5.86 -20.02
C ARG A 31 3.04 6.49 -18.95
N TYR A 32 1.72 6.48 -19.13
CA TYR A 32 0.74 7.06 -18.20
C TYR A 32 -0.24 6.02 -17.66
N ASN A 33 -0.01 4.74 -17.90
CA ASN A 33 -0.84 3.66 -17.40
C ASN A 33 -0.72 3.56 -15.86
N PRO A 34 -1.79 3.84 -15.09
CA PRO A 34 -1.73 3.81 -13.63
C PRO A 34 -1.46 2.40 -13.09
N LEU A 35 -1.88 1.33 -13.79
CA LEU A 35 -1.59 -0.04 -13.39
C LEU A 35 -0.10 -0.35 -13.54
N TYR A 36 0.52 0.14 -14.61
CA TYR A 36 1.97 0.00 -14.81
C TYR A 36 2.77 0.75 -13.74
N HIS A 37 2.34 1.96 -13.40
CA HIS A 37 2.97 2.83 -12.41
C HIS A 37 2.42 2.64 -10.99
N SER A 38 1.69 1.55 -10.69
CA SER A 38 1.04 1.35 -9.40
C SER A 38 2.00 1.46 -8.21
N GLY A 39 3.22 0.92 -8.29
CA GLY A 39 4.23 1.09 -7.23
C GLY A 39 4.68 2.54 -7.05
N ALA A 40 4.93 3.26 -8.16
CA ALA A 40 5.28 4.68 -8.10
C ALA A 40 4.11 5.54 -7.59
N LEU A 41 2.86 5.17 -7.90
CA LEU A 41 1.66 5.82 -7.35
C LEU A 41 1.58 5.68 -5.83
N VAL A 42 1.93 4.54 -5.25
CA VAL A 42 2.01 4.39 -3.77
C VAL A 42 3.00 5.40 -3.19
N VAL A 43 4.17 5.59 -3.82
CA VAL A 43 5.13 6.61 -3.38
C VAL A 43 4.57 8.02 -3.54
N GLY A 44 3.88 8.30 -4.65
CA GLY A 44 3.19 9.57 -4.85
C GLY A 44 2.13 9.84 -3.78
N CYS A 45 1.31 8.84 -3.44
CA CYS A 45 0.36 8.91 -2.32
C CYS A 45 1.07 9.19 -1.00
N PHE A 46 2.17 8.48 -0.72
CA PHE A 46 2.94 8.67 0.50
C PHE A 46 3.47 10.11 0.64
N VAL A 47 3.94 10.72 -0.45
CA VAL A 47 4.37 12.14 -0.45
C VAL A 47 3.20 13.06 -0.10
N VAL A 48 2.02 12.85 -0.69
CA VAL A 48 0.81 13.63 -0.37
C VAL A 48 0.39 13.43 1.09
N LEU A 49 0.46 12.20 1.59
CA LEU A 49 0.16 11.87 2.99
C LEU A 49 1.10 12.56 3.96
N CYS A 50 2.41 12.57 3.69
CA CYS A 50 3.37 13.31 4.51
C CYS A 50 3.09 14.82 4.51
N ALA A 51 2.82 15.40 3.35
CA ALA A 51 2.53 16.84 3.24
C ALA A 51 1.24 17.23 3.97
N THR A 52 0.16 16.46 3.78
CA THR A 52 -1.12 16.70 4.47
C THR A 52 -1.04 16.38 5.96
N GLY A 53 -0.29 15.35 6.36
CA GLY A 53 -0.03 14.99 7.75
C GLY A 53 0.73 16.07 8.51
N LEU A 54 1.74 16.70 7.89
CA LEU A 54 2.47 17.85 8.47
C LEU A 54 1.54 19.06 8.71
N TYR A 55 0.55 19.27 7.84
CA TYR A 55 -0.47 20.27 8.11
C TYR A 55 -1.35 19.89 9.28
N LEU A 56 -1.86 18.66 9.33
CA LEU A 56 -2.82 18.20 10.34
C LEU A 56 -2.23 18.21 11.76
N ILE A 57 -0.94 17.87 11.92
CA ILE A 57 -0.27 17.85 13.23
C ILE A 57 -0.22 19.23 13.90
N LEU A 58 -0.21 20.31 13.12
CA LEU A 58 -0.21 21.68 13.66
C LEU A 58 -1.49 22.01 14.43
N PHE A 59 -2.59 21.32 14.12
CA PHE A 59 -3.92 21.56 14.70
C PHE A 59 -4.39 20.43 15.61
N TYR A 60 -3.75 19.26 15.59
CA TYR A 60 -4.10 18.14 16.45
C TYR A 60 -3.63 18.37 17.88
N ARG A 61 -4.49 18.05 18.86
CA ARG A 61 -4.20 18.21 20.29
C ARG A 61 -4.46 16.91 21.03
N ILE A 62 -3.43 16.34 21.66
CA ILE A 62 -3.50 15.09 22.43
C ILE A 62 -4.40 15.17 23.66
N GLY A 63 -4.61 16.38 24.24
CA GLY A 63 -5.49 16.60 25.39
C GLY A 63 -6.96 16.69 25.03
N SER A 64 -7.32 16.86 23.74
CA SER A 64 -8.67 16.93 23.22
C SER A 64 -8.74 16.42 21.79
N PRO A 65 -8.51 15.10 21.57
CA PRO A 65 -8.32 14.53 20.23
C PRO A 65 -9.56 14.74 19.34
N TYR A 66 -10.74 14.28 19.77
CA TYR A 66 -11.98 14.42 19.00
C TYR A 66 -12.29 15.89 18.68
N ALA A 67 -12.32 16.76 19.69
CA ALA A 67 -12.63 18.18 19.50
C ALA A 67 -11.60 18.90 18.59
N SER A 68 -10.34 18.45 18.56
CA SER A 68 -9.35 19.01 17.63
C SER A 68 -9.62 18.56 16.18
N VAL A 69 -9.98 17.30 15.96
CA VAL A 69 -10.32 16.75 14.64
C VAL A 69 -11.65 17.34 14.15
N GLU A 70 -12.63 17.53 15.03
CA GLU A 70 -13.89 18.18 14.71
C GLU A 70 -13.68 19.62 14.24
N ARG A 71 -12.83 20.39 14.95
CA ARG A 71 -12.46 21.76 14.51
C ARG A 71 -11.82 21.76 13.13
N ILE A 72 -10.91 20.83 12.85
CA ILE A 72 -10.29 20.66 11.53
C ILE A 72 -11.37 20.35 10.48
N ALA A 73 -12.28 19.41 10.79
CA ALA A 73 -13.36 18.99 9.88
C ALA A 73 -14.38 20.12 9.61
N ASN A 74 -14.61 21.01 10.57
CA ASN A 74 -15.52 22.14 10.44
C ASN A 74 -14.88 23.40 9.83
N GLN A 75 -13.56 23.42 9.66
CA GLN A 75 -12.87 24.55 9.04
C GLN A 75 -12.99 24.49 7.50
N PRO A 76 -13.73 25.43 6.86
CA PRO A 76 -14.11 25.28 5.46
C PRO A 76 -12.97 25.55 4.47
N PHE A 77 -12.01 26.42 4.81
CA PHE A 77 -11.00 26.89 3.87
C PHE A 77 -9.87 25.86 3.61
N THR A 78 -9.35 25.22 4.65
CA THR A 78 -8.21 24.30 4.53
C THR A 78 -8.43 22.99 5.26
N GLY A 79 -8.83 23.01 6.52
CA GLY A 79 -8.88 21.83 7.39
C GLY A 79 -9.75 20.70 6.86
N ARG A 80 -10.97 21.01 6.42
CA ARG A 80 -11.95 20.01 5.95
C ARG A 80 -11.42 19.19 4.78
N TRP A 81 -10.98 19.85 3.71
CA TRP A 81 -10.55 19.13 2.52
C TRP A 81 -9.15 18.52 2.68
N ILE A 82 -8.22 19.14 3.45
CA ILE A 82 -6.90 18.55 3.70
C ILE A 82 -7.04 17.27 4.53
N ARG A 83 -7.87 17.26 5.58
CA ARG A 83 -8.18 16.05 6.36
C ARG A 83 -8.79 14.98 5.46
N THR A 84 -9.75 15.34 4.64
CA THR A 84 -10.42 14.42 3.72
C THR A 84 -9.45 13.89 2.67
N LEU A 85 -8.60 14.74 2.10
CA LEU A 85 -7.57 14.34 1.16
C LEU A 85 -6.59 13.35 1.80
N HIS A 86 -6.14 13.62 3.03
CA HIS A 86 -5.30 12.71 3.78
C HIS A 86 -5.95 11.32 3.91
N ARG A 87 -7.22 11.28 4.29
CA ARG A 87 -7.99 10.03 4.40
C ARG A 87 -8.10 9.32 3.06
N TYR A 88 -8.57 9.97 2.00
CA TYR A 88 -8.81 9.35 0.71
C TYR A 88 -7.53 8.89 0.00
N VAL A 89 -6.45 9.65 0.12
CA VAL A 89 -5.16 9.25 -0.44
C VAL A 89 -4.57 8.07 0.33
N SER A 90 -4.86 7.94 1.63
CA SER A 90 -4.46 6.76 2.40
C SER A 90 -5.17 5.50 1.91
N ASP A 91 -6.46 5.57 1.62
CA ASP A 91 -7.23 4.46 1.04
C ASP A 91 -6.73 4.11 -0.37
N LEU A 92 -6.49 5.14 -1.20
CA LEU A 92 -5.91 4.95 -2.54
C LEU A 92 -4.54 4.25 -2.47
N ALA A 93 -3.70 4.60 -1.49
CA ALA A 93 -2.39 3.98 -1.34
C ALA A 93 -2.49 2.47 -1.06
N ILE A 94 -3.47 2.04 -0.24
CA ILE A 94 -3.75 0.61 -0.01
C ILE A 94 -4.17 -0.07 -1.30
N VAL A 95 -5.11 0.52 -2.05
CA VAL A 95 -5.56 -0.02 -3.35
C VAL A 95 -4.40 -0.13 -4.33
N ALA A 96 -3.61 0.94 -4.48
CA ALA A 96 -2.46 0.96 -5.38
C ALA A 96 -1.39 -0.08 -4.98
N ALA A 97 -1.13 -0.26 -3.67
CA ALA A 97 -0.19 -1.26 -3.17
C ALA A 97 -0.68 -2.69 -3.42
N LEU A 98 -1.97 -2.98 -3.24
CA LEU A 98 -2.58 -4.27 -3.58
C LEU A 98 -2.48 -4.55 -5.08
N VAL A 99 -2.83 -3.58 -5.92
CA VAL A 99 -2.70 -3.69 -7.39
C VAL A 99 -1.26 -3.94 -7.78
N HIS A 100 -0.30 -3.22 -7.16
CA HIS A 100 1.14 -3.42 -7.38
C HIS A 100 1.57 -4.84 -7.03
N ALA A 101 1.24 -5.33 -5.83
CA ALA A 101 1.59 -6.67 -5.37
C ALA A 101 0.97 -7.76 -6.26
N LEU A 102 -0.31 -7.65 -6.57
CA LEU A 102 -1.00 -8.59 -7.48
C LEU A 102 -0.35 -8.62 -8.86
N ARG A 103 -0.02 -7.45 -9.41
CA ARG A 103 0.64 -7.34 -10.71
C ARG A 103 2.01 -8.03 -10.68
N MET A 104 2.82 -7.79 -9.65
CA MET A 104 4.16 -8.42 -9.53
C MET A 104 4.04 -9.94 -9.37
N GLY A 105 3.10 -10.43 -8.57
CA GLY A 105 2.88 -11.87 -8.37
C GLY A 105 2.38 -12.58 -9.63
N VAL A 106 1.39 -11.99 -10.31
CA VAL A 106 0.77 -12.57 -11.51
C VAL A 106 1.71 -12.57 -12.72
N GLN A 107 2.58 -11.55 -12.85
CA GLN A 107 3.53 -11.41 -13.96
C GLN A 107 4.86 -12.16 -13.75
N ASP A 108 4.98 -13.05 -12.76
CA ASP A 108 6.22 -13.75 -12.40
C ASP A 108 7.40 -12.80 -12.08
N ARG A 109 7.09 -11.68 -11.42
CA ARG A 109 8.10 -10.69 -11.06
C ARG A 109 8.47 -10.72 -9.58
N ALA A 110 8.09 -11.77 -8.85
CA ALA A 110 8.30 -11.90 -7.40
C ALA A 110 9.56 -12.71 -7.03
N TRP A 111 10.14 -13.49 -7.94
CA TRP A 111 11.24 -14.42 -7.66
C TRP A 111 12.62 -13.93 -8.15
N GLY A 112 13.67 -14.67 -7.81
CA GLY A 112 15.05 -14.38 -8.23
C GLY A 112 15.57 -13.06 -7.62
N PRO A 113 16.18 -12.16 -8.42
CA PRO A 113 16.71 -10.87 -7.93
C PRO A 113 15.65 -9.99 -7.26
N ARG A 114 14.37 -10.22 -7.57
CA ARG A 114 13.24 -9.47 -7.01
C ARG A 114 12.64 -10.09 -5.75
N ALA A 115 13.14 -11.25 -5.28
CA ALA A 115 12.59 -11.92 -4.09
C ALA A 115 12.67 -11.02 -2.84
N LEU A 116 13.79 -10.33 -2.63
CA LEU A 116 13.95 -9.41 -1.52
C LEU A 116 13.04 -8.17 -1.65
N ALA A 117 12.83 -7.68 -2.88
CA ALA A 117 11.87 -6.61 -3.12
C ALA A 117 10.43 -7.07 -2.80
N TRP A 118 10.07 -8.31 -3.12
CA TRP A 118 8.77 -8.86 -2.74
C TRP A 118 8.60 -8.91 -1.21
N VAL A 119 9.56 -9.49 -0.47
CA VAL A 119 9.50 -9.61 0.99
C VAL A 119 9.43 -8.23 1.64
N SER A 120 10.31 -7.29 1.24
CA SER A 120 10.27 -5.92 1.76
C SER A 120 8.97 -5.19 1.38
N GLY A 121 8.37 -5.50 0.23
CA GLY A 121 7.05 -4.99 -0.17
C GLY A 121 5.93 -5.49 0.74
N VAL A 122 5.95 -6.76 1.16
CA VAL A 122 4.99 -7.30 2.15
C VAL A 122 5.15 -6.59 3.49
N VAL A 123 6.39 -6.37 3.95
CA VAL A 123 6.67 -5.62 5.19
C VAL A 123 6.17 -4.17 5.06
N LEU A 124 6.47 -3.49 3.95
CA LEU A 124 5.97 -2.13 3.68
C LEU A 124 4.45 -2.06 3.75
N PHE A 125 3.76 -3.00 3.10
CA PHE A 125 2.30 -3.05 3.11
C PHE A 125 1.75 -3.23 4.52
N SER A 126 2.33 -4.15 5.30
CA SER A 126 1.92 -4.40 6.69
C SER A 126 2.12 -3.17 7.58
N VAL A 127 3.28 -2.52 7.46
CA VAL A 127 3.60 -1.30 8.22
C VAL A 127 2.69 -0.13 7.78
N PHE A 128 2.32 -0.06 6.51
CA PHE A 128 1.39 0.93 5.99
C PHE A 128 -0.02 0.75 6.56
N LEU A 129 -0.50 -0.50 6.69
CA LEU A 129 -1.77 -0.82 7.35
C LEU A 129 -1.77 -0.40 8.82
N VAL A 130 -0.67 -0.67 9.55
CA VAL A 130 -0.53 -0.23 10.95
C VAL A 130 -0.52 1.30 11.05
N CYS A 131 0.16 1.99 10.12
CA CYS A 131 0.17 3.45 10.08
C CYS A 131 -1.25 4.02 9.91
N GLY A 132 -2.03 3.50 8.95
CA GLY A 132 -3.39 3.96 8.75
C GLY A 132 -4.32 3.62 9.91
N TRP A 133 -4.12 2.45 10.56
CA TRP A 133 -4.85 2.08 11.77
C TRP A 133 -4.57 3.08 12.91
N THR A 134 -3.31 3.42 13.19
CA THR A 134 -2.96 4.44 14.19
C THR A 134 -3.59 5.80 13.86
N GLY A 135 -3.58 6.20 12.58
CA GLY A 135 -4.24 7.43 12.11
C GLY A 135 -5.75 7.44 12.33
N SER A 136 -6.41 6.29 12.12
CA SER A 136 -7.85 6.15 12.38
C SER A 136 -8.17 6.25 13.87
N VAL A 137 -7.34 5.65 14.74
CA VAL A 137 -7.48 5.74 16.19
C VAL A 137 -7.33 7.17 16.71
N MET A 138 -6.52 8.01 16.06
CA MET A 138 -6.33 9.42 16.45
C MET A 138 -7.61 10.27 16.32
N VAL A 139 -8.56 9.87 15.51
CA VAL A 139 -9.83 10.60 15.33
C VAL A 139 -10.66 10.61 16.59
N TRP A 140 -10.62 9.52 17.35
CA TRP A 140 -11.29 9.30 18.61
C TRP A 140 -12.83 9.45 18.53
N ASP A 141 -13.42 8.99 17.43
CA ASP A 141 -14.85 8.75 17.30
C ASP A 141 -15.22 7.32 17.74
N SER A 142 -16.48 6.97 17.65
CA SER A 142 -16.98 5.64 18.04
C SER A 142 -16.30 4.50 17.30
N GLN A 143 -15.96 4.68 16.03
CA GLN A 143 -15.22 3.69 15.25
C GLN A 143 -13.76 3.56 15.73
N ALA A 144 -13.12 4.68 16.06
CA ALA A 144 -11.77 4.72 16.61
C ALA A 144 -11.68 3.98 17.94
N LEU A 145 -12.66 4.14 18.82
CA LEU A 145 -12.75 3.41 20.09
C LEU A 145 -12.82 1.90 19.85
N LEU A 146 -13.66 1.47 18.92
CA LEU A 146 -13.78 0.07 18.54
C LEU A 146 -12.46 -0.50 18.03
N MET A 147 -11.80 0.22 17.11
CA MET A 147 -10.51 -0.18 16.53
C MET A 147 -9.41 -0.24 17.61
N ALA A 148 -9.38 0.70 18.54
CA ALA A 148 -8.42 0.74 19.63
C ALA A 148 -8.65 -0.40 20.63
N ALA A 149 -9.89 -0.65 21.04
CA ALA A 149 -10.23 -1.72 21.97
C ALA A 149 -9.91 -3.11 21.41
N GLU A 150 -10.27 -3.39 20.14
CA GLU A 150 -9.97 -4.66 19.51
C GLU A 150 -8.45 -4.81 19.24
N GLY A 151 -7.76 -3.73 18.88
CA GLY A 151 -6.29 -3.73 18.77
C GLY A 151 -5.60 -4.06 20.09
N ALA A 152 -6.10 -3.50 21.20
CA ALA A 152 -5.62 -3.82 22.53
C ALA A 152 -5.85 -5.29 22.90
N ARG A 153 -7.02 -5.89 22.53
CA ARG A 153 -7.28 -7.31 22.72
C ARG A 153 -6.30 -8.22 21.96
N LEU A 154 -5.84 -7.81 20.78
CA LEU A 154 -4.78 -8.53 20.06
C LEU A 154 -3.45 -8.48 20.83
N ILE A 155 -3.11 -7.33 21.42
CA ILE A 155 -1.87 -7.16 22.21
C ILE A 155 -1.96 -7.97 23.51
N ASP A 156 -3.12 -8.06 24.15
CA ASP A 156 -3.35 -8.77 25.40
C ASP A 156 -3.15 -10.31 25.31
N VAL A 157 -3.06 -10.86 24.08
CA VAL A 157 -2.64 -12.27 23.87
C VAL A 157 -1.23 -12.52 24.38
N PHE A 158 -0.38 -11.50 24.33
CA PHE A 158 0.98 -11.58 24.83
C PHE A 158 1.01 -11.15 26.31
N PRO A 159 1.56 -11.95 27.24
CA PRO A 159 1.58 -11.65 28.66
C PRO A 159 2.67 -10.60 28.99
N ILE A 160 2.63 -9.45 28.30
CA ILE A 160 3.59 -8.36 28.50
C ILE A 160 3.19 -7.48 29.69
N PHE A 161 1.87 -7.33 29.89
CA PHE A 161 1.31 -6.46 30.92
C PHE A 161 0.54 -7.31 31.97
N SER A 162 0.70 -6.92 33.23
CA SER A 162 0.01 -7.58 34.35
C SER A 162 -1.53 -7.35 34.33
N VAL A 163 -1.95 -6.24 33.72
CA VAL A 163 -3.37 -5.92 33.52
C VAL A 163 -3.61 -5.78 32.02
N PRO A 164 -4.64 -6.44 31.47
CA PRO A 164 -4.98 -6.33 30.07
C PRO A 164 -5.23 -4.87 29.64
N ILE A 165 -4.56 -4.45 28.55
CA ILE A 165 -4.68 -3.08 28.00
C ILE A 165 -6.12 -2.81 27.55
N SER A 166 -6.82 -3.82 27.03
CA SER A 166 -8.20 -3.69 26.55
C SER A 166 -9.17 -3.19 27.62
N ARG A 167 -8.88 -3.44 28.90
CA ARG A 167 -9.69 -2.93 30.03
C ARG A 167 -9.68 -1.39 30.13
N THR A 168 -8.66 -0.73 29.56
CA THR A 168 -8.58 0.73 29.56
C THR A 168 -9.67 1.37 28.69
N PHE A 169 -10.21 0.62 27.73
CA PHE A 169 -11.21 1.10 26.76
C PHE A 169 -12.67 0.88 27.23
N VAL A 170 -12.86 0.43 28.44
CA VAL A 170 -14.20 0.16 29.04
C VAL A 170 -14.28 0.79 30.41
N GLY A 171 -15.33 1.58 30.68
CA GLY A 171 -15.63 2.14 31.99
C GLY A 171 -15.56 3.66 32.08
N GLU A 172 -15.78 4.19 33.28
CA GLU A 172 -15.96 5.62 33.56
C GLU A 172 -14.65 6.45 33.52
N ARG A 173 -13.49 5.79 33.47
CA ARG A 173 -12.21 6.51 33.51
C ARG A 173 -11.92 7.15 32.15
N PRO A 174 -11.63 8.45 32.11
CA PRO A 174 -11.23 9.09 30.86
C PRO A 174 -9.93 8.47 30.34
N MET A 175 -9.84 8.35 29.03
CA MET A 175 -8.62 7.85 28.40
C MET A 175 -7.41 8.73 28.74
N PRO A 176 -6.30 8.14 29.20
CA PRO A 176 -5.14 8.92 29.55
C PRO A 176 -4.52 9.59 28.31
N SER A 177 -4.10 10.84 28.44
CA SER A 177 -3.43 11.59 27.38
C SER A 177 -2.16 10.89 26.87
N ALA A 178 -1.52 10.07 27.70
CA ALA A 178 -0.38 9.22 27.32
C ALA A 178 -0.72 8.25 26.20
N PHE A 179 -1.94 7.69 26.14
CA PHE A 179 -2.41 6.85 25.05
C PHE A 179 -2.39 7.63 23.71
N PHE A 180 -2.98 8.82 23.69
CA PHE A 180 -3.00 9.66 22.49
C PHE A 180 -1.62 10.14 22.08
N PHE A 181 -0.76 10.44 23.05
CA PHE A 181 0.64 10.79 22.78
C PHE A 181 1.40 9.63 22.13
N LEU A 182 1.30 8.42 22.67
CA LEU A 182 1.97 7.24 22.13
C LEU A 182 1.45 6.89 20.73
N ASN A 183 0.13 7.01 20.54
CA ASN A 183 -0.47 6.74 19.23
C ASN A 183 -0.05 7.78 18.17
N LEU A 184 -0.04 9.06 18.52
CA LEU A 184 0.48 10.14 17.66
C LEU A 184 1.96 9.93 17.35
N PHE A 185 2.76 9.62 18.36
CA PHE A 185 4.20 9.34 18.20
C PHE A 185 4.40 8.16 17.23
N ALA A 186 3.67 7.06 17.41
CA ALA A 186 3.74 5.92 16.51
C ALA A 186 3.34 6.31 15.08
N HIS A 187 2.25 7.06 14.91
CA HIS A 187 1.78 7.51 13.60
C HIS A 187 2.79 8.39 12.86
N ILE A 188 3.60 9.18 13.57
CA ILE A 188 4.65 10.01 12.97
C ILE A 188 5.93 9.21 12.73
N ALA A 189 6.29 8.32 13.66
CA ALA A 189 7.51 7.53 13.56
C ALA A 189 7.45 6.46 12.46
N ILE A 190 6.28 5.85 12.26
CA ILE A 190 6.07 4.82 11.24
C ILE A 190 6.42 5.32 9.83
N PRO A 191 5.98 6.48 9.35
CA PRO A 191 6.40 7.04 8.06
C PRO A 191 7.92 7.16 7.88
N VAL A 192 8.65 7.49 8.94
CA VAL A 192 10.12 7.52 8.90
C VAL A 192 10.69 6.11 8.69
N GLY A 193 10.13 5.12 9.38
CA GLY A 193 10.45 3.70 9.16
C GLY A 193 10.11 3.23 7.75
N ILE A 194 8.96 3.66 7.22
CA ILE A 194 8.55 3.37 5.83
C ILE A 194 9.58 3.88 4.83
N LEU A 195 10.14 5.07 5.01
CA LEU A 195 11.20 5.59 4.13
C LEU A 195 12.42 4.68 4.08
N LEU A 196 12.86 4.16 5.23
CA LEU A 196 14.00 3.23 5.31
C LEU A 196 13.70 1.92 4.58
N ILE A 197 12.52 1.32 4.84
CA ILE A 197 12.13 0.07 4.21
C ILE A 197 11.88 0.27 2.71
N LEU A 198 11.32 1.41 2.30
CA LEU A 198 11.14 1.78 0.90
C LEU A 198 12.48 1.90 0.19
N TRP A 199 13.48 2.51 0.81
CA TRP A 199 14.84 2.56 0.27
C TRP A 199 15.40 1.15 0.03
N ILE A 200 15.26 0.24 1.00
CA ILE A 200 15.66 -1.16 0.84
C ILE A 200 14.90 -1.82 -0.31
N HIS A 201 13.58 -1.57 -0.41
CA HIS A 201 12.71 -2.14 -1.45
C HIS A 201 13.13 -1.70 -2.85
N VAL A 202 13.38 -0.41 -3.06
CA VAL A 202 13.70 0.14 -4.39
C VAL A 202 15.17 -0.07 -4.77
N SER A 203 16.10 -0.10 -3.82
CA SER A 203 17.55 -0.29 -4.07
C SER A 203 17.89 -1.65 -4.70
N ARG A 204 16.95 -2.60 -4.67
CA ARG A 204 17.09 -3.93 -5.25
C ARG A 204 16.53 -4.06 -6.66
N LEU A 205 16.00 -2.97 -7.20
CA LEU A 205 15.38 -2.94 -8.51
C LEU A 205 16.24 -2.13 -9.48
N ALA A 206 16.54 -2.74 -10.63
CA ALA A 206 17.17 -2.02 -11.73
C ALA A 206 16.17 -1.01 -12.32
N ARG A 207 16.60 0.21 -12.58
CA ARG A 207 15.84 1.25 -13.32
C ARG A 207 14.44 1.54 -12.76
N THR A 208 14.32 1.69 -11.45
CA THR A 208 13.04 1.94 -10.77
C THR A 208 12.51 3.35 -11.03
N TYR A 209 11.22 3.46 -11.36
CA TYR A 209 10.50 4.72 -11.26
C TYR A 209 10.09 4.95 -9.80
N LEU A 210 10.78 5.86 -9.11
CA LEU A 210 10.42 6.20 -7.73
C LEU A 210 9.12 7.00 -7.67
N MET A 211 8.95 7.98 -8.58
CA MET A 211 7.75 8.82 -8.65
C MET A 211 6.98 8.53 -9.95
N PRO A 212 5.65 8.62 -9.93
CA PRO A 212 4.87 8.51 -11.15
C PRO A 212 5.16 9.69 -12.10
N PRO A 213 4.87 9.55 -13.41
CA PRO A 213 4.94 10.66 -14.33
C PRO A 213 4.18 11.88 -13.83
N LYS A 214 4.71 13.09 -14.04
CA LYS A 214 4.14 14.34 -13.50
C LYS A 214 2.65 14.50 -13.78
N GLN A 215 2.21 14.15 -14.99
CA GLN A 215 0.80 14.24 -15.39
C GLN A 215 -0.08 13.29 -14.58
N LEU A 216 0.39 12.05 -14.35
CA LEU A 216 -0.32 11.07 -13.56
C LEU A 216 -0.37 11.50 -12.08
N PHE A 217 0.74 12.01 -11.54
CA PHE A 217 0.81 12.51 -10.16
C PHE A 217 -0.16 13.66 -9.92
N TRP A 218 -0.08 14.72 -10.74
CA TRP A 218 -0.94 15.88 -10.56
C TRP A 218 -2.39 15.60 -10.93
N GLY A 219 -2.65 14.69 -11.87
CA GLY A 219 -4.00 14.19 -12.15
C GLY A 219 -4.61 13.49 -10.93
N MET A 220 -3.85 12.61 -10.28
CA MET A 220 -4.25 11.96 -9.02
C MET A 220 -4.54 13.00 -7.93
N VAL A 221 -3.61 13.92 -7.67
CA VAL A 221 -3.78 14.98 -6.67
C VAL A 221 -5.01 15.83 -6.97
N GLY A 222 -5.19 16.25 -8.23
CA GLY A 222 -6.34 17.06 -8.64
C GLY A 222 -7.68 16.35 -8.44
N VAL A 223 -7.79 15.10 -8.88
CA VAL A 223 -9.02 14.30 -8.71
C VAL A 223 -9.36 14.10 -7.23
N PHE A 224 -8.39 13.68 -6.41
CA PHE A 224 -8.65 13.43 -5.00
C PHE A 224 -8.88 14.70 -4.20
N THR A 225 -8.26 15.82 -4.59
CA THR A 225 -8.57 17.15 -4.00
C THR A 225 -9.99 17.58 -4.37
N ALA A 226 -10.41 17.43 -5.62
CA ALA A 226 -11.78 17.72 -6.03
C ALA A 226 -12.80 16.85 -5.28
N LEU A 227 -12.54 15.54 -5.17
CA LEU A 227 -13.36 14.64 -4.36
C LEU A 227 -13.41 15.05 -2.89
N ALA A 228 -12.29 15.46 -2.30
CA ALA A 228 -12.21 15.88 -0.92
C ALA A 228 -13.00 17.17 -0.64
N ILE A 229 -13.13 18.04 -1.63
CA ILE A 229 -13.93 19.26 -1.53
C ILE A 229 -15.43 18.96 -1.69
N VAL A 230 -15.79 18.15 -2.69
CA VAL A 230 -17.20 17.85 -3.02
C VAL A 230 -17.80 16.84 -2.04
N TRP A 231 -17.01 15.89 -1.57
CA TRP A 231 -17.43 14.80 -0.70
C TRP A 231 -16.53 14.70 0.53
N PRO A 232 -16.67 15.60 1.50
CA PRO A 232 -15.82 15.59 2.69
C PRO A 232 -16.08 14.35 3.55
N ALA A 233 -15.00 13.76 4.10
CA ALA A 233 -15.09 12.62 5.00
C ALA A 233 -15.84 13.00 6.28
N VAL A 234 -16.90 12.25 6.57
CA VAL A 234 -17.75 12.46 7.74
C VAL A 234 -17.00 12.02 9.00
N LEU A 235 -17.28 12.70 10.11
CA LEU A 235 -16.82 12.35 11.45
C LEU A 235 -17.95 11.62 12.16
N GLY A 236 -17.64 10.49 12.81
CA GLY A 236 -18.57 9.78 13.68
C GLY A 236 -18.82 10.55 14.99
N PRO A 237 -19.79 10.10 15.82
CA PRO A 237 -19.96 10.64 17.17
C PRO A 237 -18.70 10.41 18.01
N GLU A 238 -18.47 11.28 19.00
CA GLU A 238 -17.34 11.15 19.92
C GLU A 238 -17.35 9.78 20.61
N ALA A 239 -16.18 9.24 20.85
CA ALA A 239 -16.01 7.96 21.53
C ALA A 239 -16.51 8.03 22.98
N ASP A 240 -17.41 7.12 23.33
CA ASP A 240 -17.89 6.94 24.71
C ASP A 240 -17.52 5.54 25.22
N PRO A 241 -16.54 5.42 26.14
CA PRO A 241 -16.15 4.14 26.71
C PRO A 241 -17.25 3.46 27.55
N LEU A 242 -18.29 4.21 27.97
CA LEU A 242 -19.44 3.65 28.69
C LEU A 242 -20.46 3.01 27.74
N MET A 243 -20.52 3.50 26.51
CA MET A 243 -21.42 2.98 25.47
C MET A 243 -20.64 2.61 24.22
N PRO A 244 -19.78 1.56 24.28
CA PRO A 244 -19.08 1.10 23.10
C PRO A 244 -20.08 0.69 22.03
N PRO A 245 -19.91 1.14 20.78
CA PRO A 245 -20.87 0.87 19.73
C PRO A 245 -20.95 -0.64 19.46
N ALA A 246 -22.16 -1.19 19.48
CA ALA A 246 -22.42 -2.59 19.14
C ALA A 246 -22.19 -2.83 17.64
N ASP A 247 -22.68 -1.89 16.81
CA ASP A 247 -22.58 -1.91 15.35
C ASP A 247 -22.05 -0.57 14.84
N THR A 248 -20.86 -0.58 14.26
CA THR A 248 -20.32 0.53 13.50
C THR A 248 -20.06 0.09 12.07
N ALA A 249 -20.22 1.00 11.12
CA ALA A 249 -19.77 0.74 9.76
C ALA A 249 -18.27 0.38 9.79
N VAL A 250 -17.92 -0.83 9.33
CA VAL A 250 -16.54 -1.29 9.35
C VAL A 250 -15.77 -0.56 8.26
N ASP A 251 -14.68 0.08 8.64
CA ASP A 251 -13.71 0.60 7.68
C ASP A 251 -13.08 -0.55 6.89
N LEU A 252 -13.27 -0.56 5.57
CA LEU A 252 -12.77 -1.63 4.70
C LEU A 252 -11.25 -1.66 4.59
N PHE A 253 -10.56 -0.56 4.83
CA PHE A 253 -9.12 -0.46 4.62
C PHE A 253 -8.31 -0.77 5.88
N TYR A 254 -8.77 -0.29 7.03
CA TYR A 254 -8.02 -0.40 8.29
C TYR A 254 -8.77 -1.15 9.39
N GLY A 255 -10.08 -1.38 9.22
CA GLY A 255 -10.94 -2.12 10.15
C GLY A 255 -11.45 -3.47 9.62
N PHE A 256 -11.07 -3.91 8.42
CA PHE A 256 -11.55 -5.16 7.79
C PHE A 256 -11.34 -6.40 8.65
N TRP A 257 -10.35 -6.40 9.51
CA TRP A 257 -9.98 -7.50 10.40
C TRP A 257 -10.86 -7.58 11.66
N LEU A 258 -11.55 -6.49 12.04
CA LEU A 258 -12.38 -6.41 13.26
C LEU A 258 -13.47 -7.48 13.35
N PRO A 259 -14.33 -7.67 12.33
CA PRO A 259 -15.36 -8.71 12.38
C PRO A 259 -14.76 -10.10 12.51
N VAL A 260 -13.64 -10.35 11.84
CA VAL A 260 -12.95 -11.65 11.89
C VAL A 260 -12.37 -11.89 13.28
N SER A 261 -11.66 -10.88 13.85
CA SER A 261 -11.09 -10.97 15.21
C SER A 261 -12.15 -11.26 16.26
N ARG A 262 -13.32 -10.63 16.15
CA ARG A 262 -14.46 -10.88 17.04
C ARG A 262 -15.04 -12.29 16.91
N ALA A 263 -15.11 -12.80 15.68
CA ALA A 263 -15.69 -14.12 15.41
C ALA A 263 -14.77 -15.27 15.87
N ILE A 264 -13.46 -15.18 15.63
CA ILE A 264 -12.52 -16.28 15.89
C ILE A 264 -11.68 -16.09 17.17
N GLY A 265 -11.73 -14.89 17.75
CA GLY A 265 -10.94 -14.52 18.93
C GLY A 265 -9.50 -14.07 18.58
N PRO A 266 -8.85 -13.33 19.52
CA PRO A 266 -7.59 -12.63 19.23
C PRO A 266 -6.41 -13.58 19.01
N GLY A 267 -6.35 -14.75 19.70
CA GLY A 267 -5.30 -15.75 19.50
C GLY A 267 -5.36 -16.39 18.11
N ALA A 268 -6.56 -16.82 17.67
CA ALA A 268 -6.75 -17.37 16.33
C ALA A 268 -6.52 -16.32 15.24
N MET A 269 -6.85 -15.05 15.53
CA MET A 269 -6.55 -13.94 14.61
C MET A 269 -5.04 -13.77 14.38
N TRP A 270 -4.19 -13.89 15.41
CA TRP A 270 -2.74 -13.89 15.24
C TRP A 270 -2.26 -15.07 14.37
N LEU A 271 -2.79 -16.28 14.57
CA LEU A 271 -2.45 -17.41 13.71
C LEU A 271 -2.84 -17.16 12.25
N ALA A 272 -4.02 -16.58 12.02
CA ALA A 272 -4.46 -16.22 10.67
C ALA A 272 -3.55 -15.15 10.03
N LEU A 273 -3.24 -14.07 10.75
CA LEU A 273 -2.35 -13.00 10.27
C LEU A 273 -0.95 -13.53 9.93
N LEU A 274 -0.35 -14.30 10.83
CA LEU A 274 0.99 -14.88 10.62
C LEU A 274 0.96 -15.93 9.50
N GLY A 275 -0.07 -16.75 9.42
CA GLY A 275 -0.24 -17.74 8.36
C GLY A 275 -0.36 -17.11 6.99
N VAL A 276 -1.26 -16.13 6.84
CA VAL A 276 -1.44 -15.39 5.57
C VAL A 276 -0.17 -14.63 5.20
N SER A 277 0.44 -13.90 6.14
CA SER A 277 1.68 -13.17 5.89
C SER A 277 2.81 -14.11 5.49
N GLY A 278 2.95 -15.26 6.16
CA GLY A 278 3.94 -16.27 5.83
C GLY A 278 3.75 -16.85 4.43
N LEU A 279 2.50 -17.16 4.05
CA LEU A 279 2.17 -17.62 2.69
C LEU A 279 2.50 -16.57 1.63
N VAL A 280 2.16 -15.30 1.87
CA VAL A 280 2.46 -14.21 0.93
C VAL A 280 3.97 -13.98 0.83
N VAL A 281 4.70 -14.01 1.93
CA VAL A 281 6.17 -13.94 1.95
C VAL A 281 6.79 -15.09 1.18
N ALA A 282 6.24 -16.31 1.26
CA ALA A 282 6.77 -17.51 0.60
C ALA A 282 6.56 -17.53 -0.93
N VAL A 283 5.74 -16.64 -1.50
CA VAL A 283 5.43 -16.59 -2.95
C VAL A 283 6.66 -16.67 -3.86
N PRO A 284 7.78 -15.94 -3.64
CA PRO A 284 8.97 -16.05 -4.50
C PRO A 284 9.50 -17.46 -4.64
N TRP A 285 9.50 -18.23 -3.57
CA TRP A 285 10.00 -19.62 -3.56
C TRP A 285 9.00 -20.61 -4.14
N MET A 286 7.70 -20.32 -4.02
CA MET A 286 6.61 -21.12 -4.60
C MET A 286 6.45 -20.88 -6.10
N THR A 287 6.85 -19.71 -6.62
CA THR A 287 6.67 -19.32 -8.03
C THR A 287 7.94 -19.49 -8.85
N LYS A 288 9.08 -19.82 -8.22
CA LYS A 288 10.35 -20.02 -8.91
C LYS A 288 10.17 -20.99 -10.08
N PRO A 289 10.43 -20.56 -11.34
CA PRO A 289 10.31 -21.46 -12.48
C PRO A 289 11.35 -22.57 -12.37
N TYR A 290 10.94 -23.78 -12.79
CA TYR A 290 11.87 -24.88 -12.94
C TYR A 290 12.87 -24.48 -14.05
N THR A 291 14.10 -24.23 -13.67
CA THR A 291 15.15 -23.81 -14.62
C THR A 291 15.45 -24.96 -15.56
N SER A 292 14.93 -24.88 -16.79
CA SER A 292 15.49 -25.65 -17.91
C SER A 292 16.90 -25.11 -18.22
N GLN A 293 17.87 -25.97 -18.27
CA GLN A 293 19.27 -25.60 -18.59
C GLN A 293 19.45 -24.99 -19.98
N ASN A 294 18.43 -25.04 -20.84
CA ASN A 294 18.44 -24.57 -22.23
C ASN A 294 17.45 -23.45 -22.50
N LYS A 295 17.54 -22.35 -21.75
CA LYS A 295 16.73 -21.17 -22.09
C LYS A 295 17.43 -20.37 -23.19
N THR A 296 16.75 -20.22 -24.33
CA THR A 296 17.17 -19.24 -25.34
C THR A 296 16.95 -17.82 -24.78
N PRO A 297 17.93 -16.92 -24.93
CA PRO A 297 17.77 -15.51 -24.56
C PRO A 297 16.55 -14.88 -25.25
N SER A 298 15.92 -13.93 -24.61
CA SER A 298 14.87 -13.14 -25.24
C SER A 298 15.43 -12.41 -26.46
N PHE A 299 14.61 -12.26 -27.50
CA PHE A 299 14.94 -11.54 -28.70
C PHE A 299 13.94 -10.43 -28.98
N VAL A 300 14.44 -9.27 -29.38
CA VAL A 300 13.60 -8.15 -29.84
C VAL A 300 13.70 -8.08 -31.36
N ASP A 301 12.60 -8.41 -32.05
CA ASP A 301 12.58 -8.28 -33.53
C ASP A 301 12.49 -6.77 -33.89
N PRO A 302 13.53 -6.23 -34.60
CA PRO A 302 13.53 -4.83 -34.96
C PRO A 302 12.36 -4.41 -35.84
N ARG A 303 11.78 -5.32 -36.63
CA ARG A 303 10.62 -5.02 -37.52
C ARG A 303 9.38 -4.63 -36.74
N PHE A 304 9.15 -5.24 -35.57
CA PHE A 304 8.00 -5.01 -34.71
C PHE A 304 8.30 -4.08 -33.53
N CYS A 305 9.55 -3.71 -33.33
CA CYS A 305 9.95 -2.80 -32.26
C CYS A 305 9.46 -1.38 -32.55
N THR A 306 8.65 -0.83 -31.67
CA THR A 306 8.10 0.54 -31.76
C THR A 306 8.96 1.58 -31.04
N GLY A 307 10.09 1.19 -30.43
CA GLY A 307 10.92 2.08 -29.63
C GLY A 307 10.28 2.55 -28.31
N CYS A 308 9.27 1.85 -27.80
CA CYS A 308 8.54 2.27 -26.60
C CYS A 308 9.37 2.18 -25.30
N GLU A 309 10.52 1.49 -25.32
CA GLU A 309 11.47 1.35 -24.21
C GLU A 309 10.95 0.56 -22.98
N GLN A 310 9.74 0.04 -23.01
CA GLN A 310 9.15 -0.68 -21.88
C GLN A 310 9.98 -1.90 -21.47
N CYS A 311 10.47 -2.69 -22.45
CA CYS A 311 11.33 -3.86 -22.19
C CYS A 311 12.65 -3.48 -21.52
N TYR A 312 13.21 -2.32 -21.86
CA TYR A 312 14.42 -1.77 -21.25
C TYR A 312 14.20 -1.44 -19.76
N HIS A 313 13.08 -0.82 -19.42
CA HIS A 313 12.74 -0.50 -18.04
C HIS A 313 12.32 -1.72 -17.23
N ASP A 314 11.69 -2.70 -17.87
CA ASP A 314 11.17 -3.91 -17.20
C ASP A 314 12.22 -4.97 -16.90
N CYS A 315 13.40 -4.92 -17.57
CA CYS A 315 14.43 -5.94 -17.44
C CYS A 315 15.14 -5.87 -16.07
N PRO A 316 14.97 -6.89 -15.17
CA PRO A 316 15.62 -6.87 -13.86
C PRO A 316 17.10 -7.13 -13.88
N TYR A 317 17.62 -7.63 -15.01
CA TYR A 317 19.03 -8.01 -15.20
C TYR A 317 19.82 -6.97 -15.98
N GLU A 318 19.19 -5.87 -16.38
CA GLU A 318 19.78 -4.86 -17.26
C GLU A 318 20.36 -5.47 -18.57
N ALA A 319 19.76 -6.57 -19.02
CA ALA A 319 20.19 -7.28 -20.24
C ALA A 319 19.74 -6.56 -21.52
N ILE A 320 18.91 -5.51 -21.44
CA ILE A 320 18.42 -4.80 -22.62
C ILE A 320 19.03 -3.41 -22.67
N SER A 321 19.72 -3.10 -23.75
CA SER A 321 20.25 -1.79 -24.11
C SER A 321 19.41 -1.14 -25.21
N ARG A 322 19.50 0.18 -25.33
CA ARG A 322 18.89 0.94 -26.41
C ARG A 322 19.98 1.31 -27.43
N VAL A 323 19.81 0.88 -28.65
CA VAL A 323 20.78 1.16 -29.72
C VAL A 323 20.10 1.91 -30.86
N ALA A 324 20.90 2.67 -31.62
CA ALA A 324 20.41 3.32 -32.83
C ALA A 324 19.95 2.25 -33.85
N ARG A 325 18.92 2.60 -34.62
CA ARG A 325 18.44 1.71 -35.70
C ARG A 325 19.26 1.90 -36.96
N VAL A 326 19.34 0.85 -37.73
CA VAL A 326 19.96 0.86 -39.08
C VAL A 326 18.95 1.06 -40.22
N ASP A 327 17.63 1.16 -39.89
CA ASP A 327 16.51 1.24 -40.84
C ASP A 327 15.88 2.67 -40.88
N ASP A 328 16.65 3.70 -40.57
CA ASP A 328 16.31 5.13 -40.63
C ASP A 328 15.06 5.58 -39.84
N ARG A 329 14.47 4.70 -39.03
CA ARG A 329 13.37 5.08 -38.13
C ARG A 329 13.90 5.95 -36.98
N PRO A 330 13.14 7.01 -36.56
CA PRO A 330 13.63 8.05 -35.61
C PRO A 330 13.73 7.61 -34.16
N TYR A 331 13.55 6.35 -33.82
CA TYR A 331 13.57 5.82 -32.46
C TYR A 331 14.52 4.63 -32.31
N THR A 332 15.00 4.40 -31.10
CA THR A 332 15.93 3.32 -30.76
C THR A 332 15.26 1.95 -30.82
N VAL A 333 16.05 0.91 -30.95
CA VAL A 333 15.64 -0.49 -30.84
C VAL A 333 16.26 -1.14 -29.60
N GLY A 334 15.53 -2.07 -28.96
CA GLY A 334 16.04 -2.85 -27.84
C GLY A 334 17.03 -3.93 -28.36
N LEU A 335 18.24 -3.95 -27.82
CA LEU A 335 19.21 -5.00 -28.03
C LEU A 335 19.38 -5.81 -26.75
N VAL A 336 19.21 -7.13 -26.84
CA VAL A 336 19.36 -8.05 -25.72
C VAL A 336 20.80 -8.54 -25.64
N ASP A 337 21.42 -8.42 -24.47
CA ASP A 337 22.70 -9.05 -24.14
C ASP A 337 22.43 -10.48 -23.66
N PRO A 338 22.81 -11.51 -24.46
CA PRO A 338 22.57 -12.91 -24.12
C PRO A 338 23.26 -13.34 -22.82
N ALA A 339 24.41 -12.74 -22.49
CA ALA A 339 25.19 -13.09 -21.30
C ALA A 339 24.48 -12.66 -19.99
N LYS A 340 23.64 -11.63 -20.07
CA LYS A 340 22.85 -11.12 -18.91
C LYS A 340 21.42 -11.63 -18.91
N CYS A 341 20.91 -12.22 -19.99
CA CYS A 341 19.56 -12.73 -20.10
C CYS A 341 19.47 -14.13 -19.48
N VAL A 342 18.81 -14.25 -18.33
CA VAL A 342 18.70 -15.49 -17.53
C VAL A 342 17.27 -16.07 -17.60
#